data_e02f76d5c8c9da91e93f4c9420586c17
#
_entry.id   e02f76d5c8c9da91e93f4c9420586c17
#
_cell.length_a   1.000
_cell.length_b   1.000
_cell.length_c   1.000
_cell.angle_alpha   90.00
_cell.angle_beta   90.00
_cell.angle_gamma   90.00
#
_symmetry.space_group_name_H-M   'P 1'
#
loop_
_entity.id
_entity.type
_entity.pdbx_description
1 polymer ?
#
loop_
_entity_poly.entity_id
_entity_poly.type
_entity_poly.pdbx_seq_one_letter_code
_entity_poly.pdbx_strand_id
1 'polypeptide(L)'
;MKFKFLLAFIPVLLFSQHLSAAEDGHNISVYTGTFDVIDKEGDDQTTLIGIEHKNKDLFRDTWIGRFSPTTGAFITGKSSVYIYTGIEADYNLGPINISPSFAPGYYEAGDGKNLGSALEFKSEIKIGIDLFKNANLGYSYSHISNNDWGDVNPGTDNQSITFSKKF
;
A
#
# COMPACT_ATOMS: atom_id res chain seq x y z
N MET A 1 -32.54 5.06 8.78
CA MET A 1 -31.83 3.88 9.31
C MET A 1 -30.65 3.61 8.37
N LYS A 2 -29.43 4.06 8.72
CA LYS A 2 -28.23 3.87 7.90
C LYS A 2 -27.66 2.49 8.24
N PHE A 3 -27.69 1.55 7.33
CA PHE A 3 -26.96 0.28 7.45
C PHE A 3 -25.47 0.57 7.34
N LYS A 4 -24.79 0.56 8.47
CA LYS A 4 -23.31 0.54 8.48
C LYS A 4 -22.89 -0.90 8.18
N PHE A 5 -22.38 -1.11 6.97
CA PHE A 5 -21.82 -2.41 6.58
C PHE A 5 -20.54 -2.66 7.39
N LEU A 6 -20.62 -3.66 8.25
CA LEU A 6 -19.50 -4.24 8.99
C LEU A 6 -18.74 -5.19 8.04
N LEU A 7 -17.82 -4.66 7.25
CA LEU A 7 -17.04 -5.41 6.25
C LEU A 7 -15.52 -5.33 6.50
N ALA A 8 -15.10 -5.27 7.78
CA ALA A 8 -13.71 -4.94 8.10
C ALA A 8 -12.86 -6.06 8.73
N PHE A 9 -13.31 -7.32 8.83
CA PHE A 9 -12.51 -8.31 9.58
C PHE A 9 -12.42 -9.71 8.98
N ILE A 10 -12.57 -9.89 7.67
CA ILE A 10 -12.51 -11.22 7.03
C ILE A 10 -11.16 -11.58 6.37
N PRO A 11 -10.15 -10.72 6.15
CA PRO A 11 -8.94 -11.15 5.46
C PRO A 11 -7.99 -12.04 6.27
N VAL A 12 -8.04 -12.01 7.60
CA VAL A 12 -7.03 -12.69 8.43
C VAL A 12 -7.27 -14.20 8.57
N LEU A 13 -8.50 -14.66 8.43
CA LEU A 13 -8.86 -16.07 8.64
C LEU A 13 -8.79 -16.98 7.39
N LEU A 14 -8.58 -16.40 6.21
CA LEU A 14 -8.51 -17.18 4.97
C LEU A 14 -7.11 -17.64 4.57
N PHE A 15 -6.07 -17.25 5.32
CA PHE A 15 -4.68 -17.61 5.04
C PHE A 15 -4.24 -18.99 5.57
N SER A 16 -5.12 -19.74 6.23
CA SER A 16 -4.72 -20.98 6.93
C SER A 16 -4.71 -22.26 6.08
N GLN A 17 -5.01 -22.19 4.79
CA GLN A 17 -5.03 -23.40 3.95
C GLN A 17 -4.24 -23.21 2.66
N HIS A 18 -3.17 -23.98 2.54
CA HIS A 18 -2.22 -24.07 1.43
C HIS A 18 -1.19 -22.94 1.33
N LEU A 19 -0.23 -22.93 2.27
CA LEU A 19 1.08 -22.33 2.07
C LEU A 19 1.87 -23.21 1.11
N SER A 20 2.04 -22.78 -0.13
CA SER A 20 3.01 -23.34 -1.06
C SER A 20 4.21 -22.42 -1.11
N ALA A 21 5.40 -22.94 -0.87
CA ALA A 21 6.63 -22.16 -1.00
C ALA A 21 6.81 -21.74 -2.47
N ALA A 22 7.01 -20.45 -2.71
CA ALA A 22 7.35 -19.92 -4.03
C ALA A 22 8.86 -19.72 -4.12
N GLU A 23 9.43 -19.94 -5.31
CA GLU A 23 10.88 -19.78 -5.56
C GLU A 23 11.40 -18.34 -5.48
N ASP A 24 10.54 -17.33 -5.28
CA ASP A 24 10.87 -15.91 -5.40
C ASP A 24 11.06 -15.16 -4.06
N GLY A 25 10.94 -15.82 -2.93
CA GLY A 25 11.30 -15.32 -1.61
C GLY A 25 10.68 -13.97 -1.20
N HIS A 26 11.50 -13.11 -0.65
CA HIS A 26 11.10 -11.81 -0.13
C HIS A 26 11.38 -10.69 -1.12
N ASN A 27 10.48 -9.70 -1.18
CA ASN A 27 10.71 -8.46 -1.93
C ASN A 27 10.74 -7.28 -0.96
N ILE A 28 11.84 -6.51 -0.98
CA ILE A 28 11.98 -5.27 -0.21
C ILE A 28 11.96 -4.12 -1.18
N SER A 29 11.10 -3.14 -0.89
CA SER A 29 10.95 -1.92 -1.68
C SER A 29 11.28 -0.70 -0.81
N VAL A 30 11.99 0.24 -1.38
CA VAL A 30 12.12 1.60 -0.85
C VAL A 30 11.44 2.54 -1.83
N TYR A 31 10.73 3.53 -1.33
CA TYR A 31 10.01 4.47 -2.18
C TYR A 31 10.05 5.88 -1.63
N THR A 32 9.97 6.84 -2.53
CA THR A 32 9.88 8.26 -2.21
C THR A 32 8.96 8.96 -3.19
N GLY A 33 8.30 10.01 -2.73
CA GLY A 33 7.34 10.70 -3.57
C GLY A 33 6.71 11.91 -2.91
N THR A 34 5.49 12.21 -3.33
CA THR A 34 4.69 13.32 -2.83
C THR A 34 3.46 12.79 -2.11
N PHE A 35 3.27 13.22 -0.89
CA PHE A 35 2.08 13.06 -0.10
C PHE A 35 1.10 14.18 -0.45
N ASP A 36 -0.19 13.85 -0.61
CA ASP A 36 -1.30 14.76 -0.88
C ASP A 36 -1.16 15.58 -2.17
N VAL A 37 -0.95 14.88 -3.29
CA VAL A 37 -0.71 15.51 -4.61
C VAL A 37 -1.89 16.27 -5.18
N ILE A 38 -3.13 16.04 -4.69
CA ILE A 38 -4.36 16.70 -5.14
C ILE A 38 -4.78 17.82 -4.19
N ASP A 39 -4.00 18.10 -3.15
CA ASP A 39 -4.29 19.22 -2.25
C ASP A 39 -4.37 20.54 -3.02
N LYS A 40 -5.57 21.12 -3.06
CA LYS A 40 -5.85 22.36 -3.80
C LYS A 40 -5.33 23.62 -3.10
N GLU A 41 -5.15 23.53 -1.79
CA GLU A 41 -4.68 24.64 -0.95
C GLU A 41 -3.16 24.61 -0.84
N GLY A 42 -2.51 23.45 -1.11
CA GLY A 42 -1.06 23.26 -1.13
C GLY A 42 -0.41 23.23 0.26
N ASP A 43 -1.20 23.39 1.30
CA ASP A 43 -0.68 23.51 2.68
C ASP A 43 -0.25 22.14 3.24
N ASP A 44 -0.86 21.03 2.80
CA ASP A 44 -0.58 19.68 3.30
C ASP A 44 0.34 18.88 2.41
N GLN A 45 0.58 19.34 1.17
CA GLN A 45 1.50 18.67 0.27
C GLN A 45 2.92 18.64 0.84
N THR A 46 3.54 17.45 0.83
CA THR A 46 4.90 17.26 1.33
C THR A 46 5.55 16.04 0.69
N THR A 47 6.85 15.88 0.89
CA THR A 47 7.56 14.66 0.47
C THR A 47 7.20 13.50 1.39
N LEU A 48 7.25 12.28 0.86
CA LEU A 48 7.22 11.05 1.63
C LEU A 48 8.41 10.15 1.30
N ILE A 49 8.83 9.35 2.27
CA ILE A 49 9.80 8.27 2.11
C ILE A 49 9.31 7.05 2.87
N GLY A 50 9.41 5.87 2.29
CA GLY A 50 8.92 4.65 2.91
C GLY A 50 9.68 3.40 2.51
N ILE A 51 9.33 2.34 3.22
CA ILE A 51 9.82 0.98 3.00
C ILE A 51 8.64 0.02 3.02
N GLU A 52 8.70 -1.00 2.19
CA GLU A 52 7.69 -2.05 2.12
C GLU A 52 8.37 -3.41 1.95
N HIS A 53 7.85 -4.40 2.64
CA HIS A 53 8.20 -5.79 2.51
C HIS A 53 7.00 -6.58 1.99
N LYS A 54 7.18 -7.32 0.89
CA LYS A 54 6.20 -8.28 0.38
C LYS A 54 6.77 -9.68 0.53
N ASN A 55 6.01 -10.56 1.18
CA ASN A 55 6.38 -11.96 1.36
C ASN A 55 5.71 -12.80 0.26
N LYS A 56 6.49 -13.17 -0.75
CA LYS A 56 6.02 -13.98 -1.88
C LYS A 56 5.99 -15.48 -1.58
N ASP A 57 6.62 -15.93 -0.50
CA ASP A 57 6.52 -17.32 -0.04
C ASP A 57 5.14 -17.60 0.58
N LEU A 58 4.51 -16.54 1.11
CA LEU A 58 3.14 -16.58 1.60
C LEU A 58 2.22 -16.01 0.52
N PHE A 59 1.55 -16.87 -0.23
CA PHE A 59 0.62 -16.41 -1.26
C PHE A 59 -0.66 -17.23 -1.30
N ARG A 60 -1.68 -16.66 -1.91
CA ARG A 60 -2.91 -17.34 -2.24
C ARG A 60 -3.24 -17.13 -3.70
N ASP A 61 -3.32 -18.22 -4.45
CA ASP A 61 -3.85 -18.21 -5.80
C ASP A 61 -5.37 -18.15 -5.78
N THR A 62 -5.92 -17.24 -6.57
CA THR A 62 -7.35 -17.06 -6.77
C THR A 62 -7.63 -17.00 -8.27
N TRP A 63 -8.90 -17.05 -8.66
CA TRP A 63 -9.31 -16.91 -10.06
C TRP A 63 -8.99 -15.52 -10.66
N ILE A 64 -8.77 -14.49 -9.81
CA ILE A 64 -8.42 -13.13 -10.23
C ILE A 64 -6.92 -12.83 -10.10
N GLY A 65 -6.11 -13.73 -9.58
CA GLY A 65 -4.66 -13.55 -9.46
C GLY A 65 -4.06 -14.13 -8.18
N ARG A 66 -2.75 -13.97 -8.07
CA ARG A 66 -1.95 -14.36 -6.90
C ARG A 66 -1.82 -13.18 -5.95
N PHE A 67 -2.24 -13.37 -4.71
CA PHE A 67 -2.13 -12.37 -3.64
C PHE A 67 -1.06 -12.76 -2.64
N SER A 68 -0.19 -11.82 -2.31
CA SER A 68 0.87 -11.96 -1.29
C SER A 68 0.69 -10.92 -0.19
N PRO A 69 0.99 -11.24 1.08
CA PRO A 69 0.96 -10.26 2.15
C PRO A 69 2.06 -9.22 1.96
N THR A 70 1.71 -7.97 2.25
CA THR A 70 2.62 -6.83 2.23
C THR A 70 2.53 -6.07 3.53
N THR A 71 3.65 -5.54 4.01
CA THR A 71 3.76 -4.72 5.22
C THR A 71 4.73 -3.60 4.96
N GLY A 72 4.38 -2.39 5.36
CA GLY A 72 5.24 -1.25 5.12
C GLY A 72 4.97 -0.09 6.04
N ALA A 73 5.79 0.94 5.89
CA ALA A 73 5.64 2.20 6.58
C ALA A 73 6.21 3.34 5.74
N PHE A 74 5.68 4.53 5.95
CA PHE A 74 6.29 5.77 5.45
C PHE A 74 6.23 6.89 6.49
N ILE A 75 7.10 7.85 6.32
CA ILE A 75 7.10 9.13 7.02
C ILE A 75 7.07 10.26 6.00
N THR A 76 6.43 11.37 6.34
CA THR A 76 6.36 12.57 5.51
C THR A 76 7.29 13.66 6.02
N GLY A 77 7.57 14.66 5.19
CA GLY A 77 8.32 15.86 5.60
C GLY A 77 7.64 16.71 6.68
N LYS A 78 6.35 16.47 6.94
CA LYS A 78 5.57 17.06 8.04
C LYS A 78 5.37 16.08 9.21
N SER A 79 6.25 15.10 9.34
CA SER A 79 6.26 14.12 10.45
C SER A 79 5.01 13.23 10.53
N SER A 80 4.17 13.17 9.49
CA SER A 80 3.09 12.18 9.46
C SER A 80 3.70 10.78 9.27
N VAL A 81 3.14 9.79 9.95
CA VAL A 81 3.59 8.38 9.89
C VAL A 81 2.42 7.49 9.52
N TYR A 82 2.64 6.54 8.62
CA TYR A 82 1.68 5.48 8.30
C TYR A 82 2.37 4.13 8.34
N ILE A 83 1.82 3.20 9.14
CA ILE A 83 2.30 1.82 9.25
C ILE A 83 1.14 0.91 8.84
N TYR A 84 1.36 0.02 7.88
CA TYR A 84 0.29 -0.76 7.28
C TYR A 84 0.68 -2.21 7.03
N THR A 85 -0.33 -3.06 6.95
CA THR A 85 -0.22 -4.42 6.47
C THR A 85 -1.44 -4.76 5.62
N GLY A 86 -1.24 -5.54 4.57
CA GLY A 86 -2.33 -5.84 3.64
C GLY A 86 -1.95 -6.92 2.65
N ILE A 87 -2.54 -6.83 1.49
CA ILE A 87 -2.33 -7.76 0.37
C ILE A 87 -2.02 -7.02 -0.91
N GLU A 88 -1.16 -7.59 -1.73
CA GLU A 88 -0.81 -7.10 -3.06
C GLU A 88 -0.93 -8.24 -4.07
N ALA A 89 -1.54 -7.97 -5.22
CA ALA A 89 -1.56 -8.89 -6.35
C ALA A 89 -0.49 -8.48 -7.37
N ASP A 90 0.06 -9.47 -8.11
CA ASP A 90 1.02 -9.23 -9.19
C ASP A 90 0.46 -9.69 -10.53
N TYR A 91 0.46 -8.80 -11.50
CA TYR A 91 0.12 -9.07 -12.90
C TYR A 91 1.29 -8.69 -13.81
N ASN A 92 1.76 -9.64 -14.61
CA ASN A 92 2.87 -9.43 -15.54
C ASN A 92 2.34 -9.34 -16.97
N LEU A 93 2.56 -8.22 -17.62
CA LEU A 93 2.20 -7.95 -19.00
C LEU A 93 3.47 -7.71 -19.84
N GLY A 94 4.17 -8.81 -20.17
CA GLY A 94 5.49 -8.72 -20.78
C GLY A 94 6.51 -8.06 -19.84
N PRO A 95 7.13 -6.93 -20.23
CA PRO A 95 8.11 -6.23 -19.38
C PRO A 95 7.46 -5.36 -18.29
N ILE A 96 6.14 -5.19 -18.32
CA ILE A 96 5.40 -4.33 -17.39
C ILE A 96 4.80 -5.17 -16.28
N ASN A 97 5.01 -4.74 -15.04
CA ASN A 97 4.39 -5.30 -13.86
C ASN A 97 3.31 -4.35 -13.36
N ILE A 98 2.12 -4.84 -13.06
CA ILE A 98 1.02 -4.09 -12.46
C ILE A 98 0.67 -4.75 -11.15
N SER A 99 0.76 -3.99 -10.05
CA SER A 99 0.56 -4.53 -8.71
C SER A 99 -0.44 -3.68 -7.92
N PRO A 100 -1.74 -4.00 -7.98
CA PRO A 100 -2.73 -3.40 -7.08
C PRO A 100 -2.58 -3.96 -5.68
N SER A 101 -2.77 -3.10 -4.67
CA SER A 101 -2.74 -3.48 -3.26
C SER A 101 -3.83 -2.79 -2.45
N PHE A 102 -4.19 -3.42 -1.33
CA PHE A 102 -5.06 -2.86 -0.31
C PHE A 102 -4.49 -3.17 1.07
N ALA A 103 -4.36 -2.15 1.91
CA ALA A 103 -3.73 -2.27 3.22
C ALA A 103 -4.37 -1.34 4.25
N PRO A 104 -5.04 -1.88 5.29
CA PRO A 104 -5.33 -1.14 6.51
C PRO A 104 -4.03 -0.78 7.24
N GLY A 105 -4.05 0.35 7.96
CA GLY A 105 -2.89 0.79 8.72
C GLY A 105 -3.22 1.82 9.79
N TYR A 106 -2.23 2.08 10.61
CA TYR A 106 -2.24 3.13 11.62
C TYR A 106 -1.61 4.38 11.03
N TYR A 107 -2.34 5.49 11.13
CA TYR A 107 -1.89 6.81 10.70
C TYR A 107 -1.78 7.77 11.88
N GLU A 108 -0.68 8.48 11.94
CA GLU A 108 -0.44 9.61 12.84
C GLU A 108 -0.13 10.85 12.01
N ALA A 109 -0.91 11.90 12.21
CA ALA A 109 -0.83 13.12 11.37
C ALA A 109 0.47 13.90 11.57
N GLY A 110 1.05 13.90 12.79
CA GLY A 110 2.16 14.79 13.11
C GLY A 110 1.77 16.26 12.90
N ASP A 111 2.60 16.97 12.15
CA ASP A 111 2.34 18.37 11.72
C ASP A 111 1.67 18.43 10.33
N GLY A 112 1.29 17.29 9.76
CA GLY A 112 0.67 17.18 8.45
C GLY A 112 -0.84 17.05 8.50
N LYS A 113 -1.42 16.55 7.40
CA LYS A 113 -2.86 16.45 7.19
C LYS A 113 -3.53 15.53 8.20
N ASN A 114 -4.56 16.01 8.87
CA ASN A 114 -5.41 15.19 9.72
C ASN A 114 -6.42 14.43 8.83
N LEU A 115 -6.31 13.09 8.79
CA LEU A 115 -7.22 12.24 8.02
C LEU A 115 -8.49 11.85 8.78
N GLY A 116 -8.60 12.24 10.06
CA GLY A 116 -9.81 12.07 10.87
C GLY A 116 -9.90 10.78 11.66
N SER A 117 -9.00 9.83 11.44
CA SER A 117 -8.93 8.57 12.18
C SER A 117 -7.49 8.07 12.28
N ALA A 118 -7.19 7.31 13.33
CA ALA A 118 -5.93 6.59 13.41
C ALA A 118 -5.94 5.30 12.54
N LEU A 119 -7.13 4.75 12.26
CA LEU A 119 -7.28 3.63 11.33
C LEU A 119 -7.63 4.17 9.94
N GLU A 120 -6.71 3.97 9.01
CA GLU A 120 -6.84 4.37 7.61
C GLU A 120 -6.65 3.17 6.69
N PHE A 121 -7.19 3.25 5.48
CA PHE A 121 -7.10 2.22 4.46
C PHE A 121 -6.39 2.77 3.23
N LYS A 122 -5.28 2.14 2.85
CA LYS A 122 -4.53 2.47 1.63
C LYS A 122 -4.98 1.56 0.49
N SER A 123 -5.43 2.15 -0.61
CA SER A 123 -5.58 1.49 -1.91
C SER A 123 -4.48 2.01 -2.83
N GLU A 124 -3.73 1.13 -3.47
CA GLU A 124 -2.59 1.53 -4.31
C GLU A 124 -2.56 0.72 -5.60
N ILE A 125 -2.09 1.35 -6.67
CA ILE A 125 -1.67 0.70 -7.89
C ILE A 125 -0.21 1.06 -8.17
N LYS A 126 0.64 0.04 -8.34
CA LYS A 126 2.02 0.17 -8.81
C LYS A 126 2.12 -0.29 -10.25
N ILE A 127 2.87 0.45 -11.07
CA ILE A 127 3.25 0.05 -12.42
C ILE A 127 4.77 0.09 -12.46
N GLY A 128 5.41 -1.01 -12.83
CA GLY A 128 6.85 -1.14 -12.79
C GLY A 128 7.43 -1.89 -13.99
N ILE A 129 8.73 -1.76 -14.13
CA ILE A 129 9.52 -2.49 -15.12
C ILE A 129 10.69 -3.19 -14.42
N ASP A 130 11.01 -4.40 -14.85
CA ASP A 130 12.20 -5.10 -14.37
C ASP A 130 13.45 -4.47 -15.01
N LEU A 131 14.34 -3.92 -14.17
CA LEU A 131 15.62 -3.36 -14.61
C LEU A 131 16.68 -4.44 -14.77
N PHE A 132 16.72 -5.37 -13.82
CA PHE A 132 17.63 -6.50 -13.75
C PHE A 132 16.88 -7.71 -13.23
N LYS A 133 17.54 -8.88 -13.24
CA LYS A 133 16.94 -10.15 -12.80
C LYS A 133 16.21 -10.08 -11.45
N ASN A 134 16.70 -9.24 -10.52
CA ASN A 134 16.20 -9.15 -9.15
C ASN A 134 15.79 -7.72 -8.74
N ALA A 135 15.72 -6.77 -9.68
CA ALA A 135 15.40 -5.38 -9.36
C ALA A 135 14.30 -4.85 -10.28
N ASN A 136 13.41 -4.08 -9.70
CA ASN A 136 12.28 -3.44 -10.39
C ASN A 136 12.24 -1.96 -10.03
N LEU A 137 11.94 -1.12 -11.02
CA LEU A 137 11.62 0.29 -10.83
C LEU A 137 10.15 0.50 -11.14
N GLY A 138 9.44 1.12 -10.21
CA GLY A 138 8.01 1.35 -10.33
C GLY A 138 7.61 2.78 -10.04
N TYR A 139 6.43 3.11 -10.50
CA TYR A 139 5.65 4.29 -10.11
C TYR A 139 4.37 3.81 -9.45
N SER A 140 3.98 4.43 -8.35
CA SER A 140 2.73 4.13 -7.69
C SER A 140 1.87 5.36 -7.47
N TYR A 141 0.57 5.11 -7.49
CA TYR A 141 -0.46 6.04 -7.04
C TYR A 141 -1.29 5.37 -5.96
N SER A 142 -1.47 6.04 -4.82
CA SER A 142 -2.24 5.52 -3.71
C SER A 142 -3.21 6.55 -3.15
N HIS A 143 -4.35 6.05 -2.69
CA HIS A 143 -5.34 6.79 -1.93
C HIS A 143 -5.42 6.22 -0.52
N ILE A 144 -5.44 7.09 0.50
CA ILE A 144 -5.60 6.72 1.90
C ILE A 144 -6.83 7.44 2.44
N SER A 145 -7.74 6.70 3.09
CA SER A 145 -8.97 7.25 3.69
C SER A 145 -9.51 6.33 4.78
N ASN A 146 -10.35 6.86 5.67
CA ASN A 146 -10.94 6.07 6.77
C ASN A 146 -12.33 5.50 6.46
N ASN A 147 -12.80 5.58 5.23
CA ASN A 147 -14.11 5.07 4.81
C ASN A 147 -15.28 5.66 5.63
N ASP A 148 -15.20 6.94 6.01
CA ASP A 148 -16.17 7.65 6.86
C ASP A 148 -16.38 7.02 8.26
N TRP A 149 -15.37 6.31 8.78
CA TRP A 149 -15.39 5.77 10.14
C TRP A 149 -14.84 6.77 11.18
N GLY A 150 -14.12 7.81 10.74
CA GLY A 150 -13.68 8.93 11.57
C GLY A 150 -14.68 10.07 11.63
N ASP A 151 -14.33 11.12 12.35
CA ASP A 151 -15.14 12.34 12.47
C ASP A 151 -15.16 13.14 11.15
N VAL A 152 -14.09 13.05 10.40
CA VAL A 152 -13.92 13.62 9.05
C VAL A 152 -13.21 12.58 8.16
N ASN A 153 -13.34 12.70 6.84
CA ASN A 153 -12.68 11.83 5.88
C ASN A 153 -12.20 12.64 4.66
N PRO A 154 -11.20 13.52 4.83
CA PRO A 154 -10.67 14.28 3.70
C PRO A 154 -9.91 13.41 2.70
N GLY A 155 -9.37 12.28 3.18
CA GLY A 155 -8.49 11.42 2.39
C GLY A 155 -7.19 12.10 1.97
N THR A 156 -6.30 11.34 1.35
CA THR A 156 -5.08 11.87 0.71
C THR A 156 -4.70 11.01 -0.47
N ASP A 157 -4.25 11.66 -1.53
CA ASP A 157 -3.77 11.01 -2.74
C ASP A 157 -2.26 11.21 -2.85
N ASN A 158 -1.54 10.12 -3.07
CA ASN A 158 -0.09 10.12 -3.02
C ASN A 158 0.50 9.49 -4.28
N GLN A 159 1.68 9.93 -4.68
CA GLN A 159 2.43 9.32 -5.76
C GLN A 159 3.88 9.08 -5.34
N SER A 160 4.47 7.98 -5.81
CA SER A 160 5.86 7.68 -5.49
C SER A 160 6.59 6.91 -6.60
N ILE A 161 7.90 7.03 -6.58
CA ILE A 161 8.83 6.17 -7.31
C ILE A 161 9.32 5.11 -6.33
N THR A 162 9.26 3.86 -6.76
CA THR A 162 9.61 2.69 -5.95
C THR A 162 10.77 1.94 -6.59
N PHE A 163 11.78 1.63 -5.82
CA PHE A 163 12.82 0.68 -6.18
C PHE A 163 12.65 -0.58 -5.33
N SER A 164 12.50 -1.71 -5.98
CA SER A 164 12.27 -3.00 -5.34
C SER A 164 13.38 -3.98 -5.66
N LYS A 165 13.76 -4.80 -4.68
CA LYS A 165 14.74 -5.87 -4.83
C LYS A 165 14.20 -7.18 -4.27
N LYS A 166 14.33 -8.24 -5.06
CA LYS A 166 13.98 -9.63 -4.70
C LYS A 166 15.19 -10.33 -4.06
N PHE A 167 14.94 -11.15 -3.04
CA PHE A 167 15.93 -11.92 -2.29
C PHE A 167 15.54 -13.39 -2.23
#